data_cdf688722593109f20e2caa456cbedc8
#
_entry.id   cdf688722593109f20e2caa456cbedc8
#
_cell.length_a   1.000
_cell.length_b   1.000
_cell.length_c   1.000
_cell.angle_alpha   90.00
_cell.angle_beta   90.00
_cell.angle_gamma   90.00
#
_symmetry.space_group_name_H-M   'P 1'
#
loop_
_entity.id
_entity.type
_entity.pdbx_description
1 polymer ?
#
loop_
_entity_poly.entity_id
_entity_poly.type
_entity_poly.pdbx_seq_one_letter_code
_entity_poly.pdbx_strand_id
1 'polypeptide(L)'
;MRIRYVVSTMVFWGREHPLSFEQECQFLASQGFGIELLPNLKGQTECRYDRRNWSRLIAATEGMQVVMRSRDDRPNLEQWREQIECAKLLGANIVASLTSLGLPAEQELNGSDFAGDVIELAEKNDVKLCLETGRLPILLALAERFESLWYCLDTGHTHLDNEHSFKEYVDELAPRTIHVHLTDNYGQMDDHEPPGLHGGTPRQDWDYLLGVLGEYDNEVVGSLEMCPCMPSVMIRQASEFLFDVMKWPNRPVKQPGSADVNYYPM
;
A
#
# COMPACT_ATOMS: atom_id res chain seq x y z
N MET A 1 -7.52 -15.70 -9.80
CA MET A 1 -7.10 -14.46 -9.06
C MET A 1 -6.72 -13.36 -10.05
N ARG A 2 -7.07 -12.11 -9.76
CA ARG A 2 -6.65 -10.92 -10.52
C ARG A 2 -5.89 -9.99 -9.59
N ILE A 3 -4.63 -9.70 -9.93
CA ILE A 3 -3.80 -8.74 -9.21
C ILE A 3 -3.56 -7.52 -10.09
N ARG A 4 -3.75 -6.34 -9.55
CA ARG A 4 -3.29 -5.06 -10.13
C ARG A 4 -2.11 -4.57 -9.34
N TYR A 5 -1.24 -3.78 -9.96
CA TYR A 5 -0.01 -3.33 -9.30
C TYR A 5 0.06 -1.81 -9.28
N VAL A 6 0.43 -1.31 -8.12
CA VAL A 6 0.73 0.09 -7.88
C VAL A 6 2.15 0.21 -7.31
N VAL A 7 2.66 1.42 -7.26
CA VAL A 7 3.93 1.73 -6.57
C VAL A 7 3.66 2.82 -5.56
N SER A 8 4.14 2.62 -4.35
CA SER A 8 4.04 3.63 -3.28
C SER A 8 4.88 4.87 -3.61
N THR A 9 4.28 6.04 -3.42
CA THR A 9 5.00 7.31 -3.62
C THR A 9 6.15 7.52 -2.64
N MET A 10 6.30 6.64 -1.65
CA MET A 10 7.45 6.64 -0.74
C MET A 10 8.78 6.52 -1.50
N VAL A 11 8.83 5.76 -2.59
CA VAL A 11 10.02 5.59 -3.42
C VAL A 11 10.60 6.91 -3.95
N PHE A 12 9.78 7.95 -4.05
CA PHE A 12 10.20 9.27 -4.53
C PHE A 12 10.68 10.21 -3.42
N TRP A 13 10.58 9.82 -2.17
CA TRP A 13 10.97 10.67 -1.05
C TRP A 13 12.50 10.85 -0.94
N GLY A 14 12.91 11.97 -0.31
CA GLY A 14 14.29 12.20 0.09
C GLY A 14 15.26 12.48 -1.05
N ARG A 15 14.78 12.71 -2.27
CA ARG A 15 15.61 13.06 -3.43
C ARG A 15 16.11 14.49 -3.32
N GLU A 16 17.35 14.74 -3.72
CA GLU A 16 17.91 16.10 -3.82
C GLU A 16 17.09 16.96 -4.79
N HIS A 17 16.64 16.35 -5.90
CA HIS A 17 15.75 16.97 -6.87
C HIS A 17 14.43 16.20 -6.91
N PRO A 18 13.45 16.54 -6.04
CA PRO A 18 12.20 15.84 -5.97
C PRO A 18 11.39 16.05 -7.27
N LEU A 19 10.75 14.97 -7.70
CA LEU A 19 9.77 15.06 -8.77
C LEU A 19 8.54 15.83 -8.29
N SER A 20 7.87 16.54 -9.20
CA SER A 20 6.50 16.98 -8.92
C SER A 20 5.56 15.77 -8.88
N PHE A 21 4.42 15.91 -8.24
CA PHE A 21 3.43 14.83 -8.18
C PHE A 21 3.01 14.36 -9.58
N GLU A 22 2.84 15.28 -10.51
CA GLU A 22 2.51 14.96 -11.90
C GLU A 22 3.61 14.15 -12.60
N GLN A 23 4.88 14.45 -12.30
CA GLN A 23 6.01 13.69 -12.82
C GLN A 23 6.09 12.27 -12.22
N GLU A 24 5.78 12.13 -10.91
CA GLU A 24 5.65 10.82 -10.27
C GLU A 24 4.58 9.97 -10.98
N CYS A 25 3.37 10.52 -11.14
CA CYS A 25 2.27 9.86 -11.84
C CYS A 25 2.62 9.51 -13.30
N GLN A 26 3.16 10.45 -14.04
CA GLN A 26 3.56 10.24 -15.44
C GLN A 26 4.60 9.13 -15.57
N PHE A 27 5.59 9.12 -14.67
CA PHE A 27 6.61 8.07 -14.66
C PHE A 27 5.97 6.70 -14.41
N LEU A 28 5.16 6.53 -13.36
CA LEU A 28 4.52 5.25 -13.03
C LEU A 28 3.58 4.78 -14.13
N ALA A 29 2.74 5.65 -14.66
CA ALA A 29 1.85 5.35 -15.76
C ALA A 29 2.62 4.87 -17.00
N SER A 30 3.78 5.50 -17.31
CA SER A 30 4.64 5.07 -18.42
C SER A 30 5.18 3.66 -18.26
N GLN A 31 5.37 3.20 -17.03
CA GLN A 31 5.79 1.83 -16.70
C GLN A 31 4.61 0.85 -16.58
N GLY A 32 3.37 1.32 -16.73
CA GLY A 32 2.16 0.52 -16.63
C GLY A 32 1.67 0.26 -15.20
N PHE A 33 2.23 0.96 -14.23
CA PHE A 33 1.82 0.89 -12.83
C PHE A 33 0.75 1.93 -12.49
N GLY A 34 -0.11 1.59 -11.52
CA GLY A 34 -0.88 2.56 -10.77
C GLY A 34 -0.04 3.21 -9.67
N ILE A 35 -0.70 3.92 -8.77
CA ILE A 35 -0.04 4.67 -7.69
C ILE A 35 -0.68 4.35 -6.34
N GLU A 36 0.13 4.12 -5.33
CA GLU A 36 -0.28 4.24 -3.94
C GLU A 36 0.17 5.59 -3.41
N LEU A 37 -0.81 6.40 -3.08
CA LEU A 37 -0.63 7.79 -2.72
C LEU A 37 -0.45 7.94 -1.22
N LEU A 38 0.71 8.42 -0.77
CA LEU A 38 0.97 8.79 0.61
C LEU A 38 0.53 10.24 0.89
N PRO A 39 0.10 10.54 2.13
CA PRO A 39 -0.45 11.84 2.48
C PRO A 39 0.57 12.98 2.39
N ASN A 40 1.82 12.71 2.71
CA ASN A 40 2.89 13.70 2.72
C ASN A 40 4.17 13.12 2.14
N LEU A 41 5.02 13.98 1.59
CA LEU A 41 6.43 13.67 1.43
C LEU A 41 7.13 13.85 2.79
N LYS A 42 8.11 13.00 3.11
CA LYS A 42 8.90 13.14 4.34
C LYS A 42 9.50 14.55 4.43
N GLY A 43 9.21 15.25 5.51
CA GLY A 43 9.65 16.62 5.75
C GLY A 43 8.72 17.72 5.22
N GLN A 44 7.62 17.38 4.56
CA GLN A 44 6.58 18.34 4.19
C GLN A 44 5.49 18.40 5.28
N THR A 45 5.03 19.62 5.57
CA THR A 45 3.95 19.86 6.54
C THR A 45 2.57 19.83 5.89
N GLU A 46 2.51 19.95 4.56
CA GLU A 46 1.24 20.00 3.83
C GLU A 46 0.79 18.60 3.42
N CYS A 47 -0.46 18.27 3.76
CA CYS A 47 -1.06 17.02 3.34
C CYS A 47 -1.47 17.09 1.85
N ARG A 48 -1.11 16.08 1.07
CA ARG A 48 -1.55 15.97 -0.33
C ARG A 48 -3.07 15.93 -0.45
N TYR A 49 -3.78 15.41 0.57
CA TYR A 49 -5.24 15.24 0.58
C TYR A 49 -6.01 16.52 0.92
N ASP A 50 -5.33 17.62 1.23
CA ASP A 50 -6.00 18.90 1.44
C ASP A 50 -6.86 19.27 0.23
N ARG A 51 -8.08 19.76 0.46
CA ARG A 51 -9.08 20.09 -0.59
C ARG A 51 -8.54 20.98 -1.70
N ARG A 52 -7.60 21.88 -1.38
CA ARG A 52 -6.92 22.74 -2.37
C ARG A 52 -6.13 21.97 -3.43
N ASN A 53 -5.73 20.73 -3.15
CA ASN A 53 -4.94 19.89 -4.05
C ASN A 53 -5.80 18.95 -4.90
N TRP A 54 -7.09 18.76 -4.62
CA TRP A 54 -7.92 17.72 -5.23
C TRP A 54 -7.99 17.79 -6.75
N SER A 55 -8.20 18.98 -7.32
CA SER A 55 -8.24 19.12 -8.78
C SER A 55 -6.93 18.70 -9.44
N ARG A 56 -5.79 18.99 -8.79
CA ARG A 56 -4.47 18.59 -9.24
C ARG A 56 -4.26 17.09 -9.14
N LEU A 57 -4.67 16.49 -8.02
CA LEU A 57 -4.59 15.04 -7.82
C LEU A 57 -5.43 14.31 -8.87
N ILE A 58 -6.69 14.70 -9.07
CA ILE A 58 -7.61 14.10 -10.04
C ILE A 58 -6.99 14.14 -11.45
N ALA A 59 -6.50 15.31 -11.87
CA ALA A 59 -5.89 15.45 -13.20
C ALA A 59 -4.63 14.59 -13.37
N ALA A 60 -3.79 14.50 -12.33
CA ALA A 60 -2.54 13.75 -12.42
C ALA A 60 -2.74 12.23 -12.38
N THR A 61 -3.80 11.75 -11.74
CA THR A 61 -4.10 10.29 -11.60
C THR A 61 -5.11 9.79 -12.60
N GLU A 62 -5.54 10.61 -13.56
CA GLU A 62 -6.55 10.21 -14.55
C GLU A 62 -6.14 8.93 -15.30
N GLY A 63 -7.02 7.93 -15.26
CA GLY A 63 -6.80 6.64 -15.89
C GLY A 63 -5.86 5.67 -15.16
N MET A 64 -5.32 6.06 -13.99
CA MET A 64 -4.48 5.20 -13.18
C MET A 64 -5.30 4.40 -12.16
N GLN A 65 -4.79 3.22 -11.77
CA GLN A 65 -5.23 2.58 -10.52
C GLN A 65 -4.67 3.40 -9.37
N VAL A 66 -5.54 3.81 -8.44
CA VAL A 66 -5.14 4.57 -7.25
C VAL A 66 -5.50 3.79 -5.99
N VAL A 67 -4.56 3.70 -5.07
CA VAL A 67 -4.76 3.33 -3.67
C VAL A 67 -4.33 4.53 -2.84
N MET A 68 -4.99 4.78 -1.73
CA MET A 68 -4.56 5.83 -0.81
C MET A 68 -4.07 5.23 0.50
N ARG A 69 -2.98 5.80 1.02
CA ARG A 69 -2.50 5.56 2.38
C ARG A 69 -3.11 6.59 3.31
N SER A 70 -3.61 6.16 4.46
CA SER A 70 -4.12 7.10 5.46
C SER A 70 -3.02 7.97 6.06
N ARG A 71 -3.42 9.08 6.67
CA ARG A 71 -2.51 9.86 7.52
C ARG A 71 -2.17 9.06 8.77
N ASP A 72 -0.93 9.16 9.20
CA ASP A 72 -0.38 8.54 10.40
C ASP A 72 -0.24 9.50 11.61
N ASP A 73 -0.60 10.78 11.40
CA ASP A 73 -0.50 11.85 12.38
C ASP A 73 -1.73 11.96 13.31
N ARG A 74 -2.39 10.84 13.60
CA ARG A 74 -3.59 10.75 14.44
C ARG A 74 -4.74 11.58 13.92
N PRO A 75 -5.24 11.33 12.72
CA PRO A 75 -6.31 12.11 12.14
C PRO A 75 -7.60 11.98 12.98
N ASN A 76 -8.28 13.10 13.18
CA ASN A 76 -9.63 13.11 13.74
C ASN A 76 -10.67 12.68 12.69
N LEU A 77 -11.93 12.52 13.09
CA LEU A 77 -13.00 12.05 12.20
C LEU A 77 -13.22 12.97 10.99
N GLU A 78 -13.03 14.29 11.12
CA GLU A 78 -13.16 15.23 10.01
C GLU A 78 -12.00 15.03 9.00
N GLN A 79 -10.80 14.83 9.47
CA GLN A 79 -9.66 14.50 8.61
C GLN A 79 -9.83 13.13 7.93
N TRP A 80 -10.43 12.15 8.60
CA TRP A 80 -10.83 10.89 7.98
C TRP A 80 -11.88 11.11 6.88
N ARG A 81 -12.87 11.96 7.13
CA ARG A 81 -13.88 12.32 6.12
C ARG A 81 -13.22 12.94 4.88
N GLU A 82 -12.31 13.89 5.06
CA GLU A 82 -11.59 14.49 3.93
C GLU A 82 -10.77 13.45 3.13
N GLN A 83 -10.11 12.52 3.80
CA GLN A 83 -9.35 11.46 3.13
C GLN A 83 -10.26 10.54 2.31
N ILE A 84 -11.37 10.10 2.89
CA ILE A 84 -12.33 9.20 2.22
C ILE A 84 -13.02 9.91 1.05
N GLU A 85 -13.40 11.18 1.21
CA GLU A 85 -13.92 12.00 0.11
C GLU A 85 -12.90 12.15 -1.02
N CYS A 86 -11.63 12.40 -0.67
CA CYS A 86 -10.54 12.47 -1.63
C CYS A 86 -10.37 11.13 -2.37
N ALA A 87 -10.35 10.01 -1.66
CA ALA A 87 -10.27 8.68 -2.25
C ALA A 87 -11.37 8.45 -3.28
N LYS A 88 -12.61 8.76 -2.92
CA LYS A 88 -13.76 8.64 -3.82
C LYS A 88 -13.60 9.49 -5.08
N LEU A 89 -13.13 10.74 -4.96
CA LEU A 89 -12.89 11.63 -6.09
C LEU A 89 -11.79 11.14 -7.03
N LEU A 90 -10.78 10.46 -6.49
CA LEU A 90 -9.69 9.85 -7.26
C LEU A 90 -10.07 8.49 -7.86
N GLY A 91 -11.26 7.97 -7.57
CA GLY A 91 -11.65 6.61 -7.93
C GLY A 91 -10.86 5.53 -7.17
N ALA A 92 -10.22 5.90 -6.05
CA ALA A 92 -9.55 4.97 -5.16
C ALA A 92 -10.60 4.26 -4.30
N ASN A 93 -10.76 2.97 -4.51
CA ASN A 93 -11.69 2.15 -3.73
C ASN A 93 -11.03 1.50 -2.50
N ILE A 94 -9.76 1.75 -2.28
CA ILE A 94 -8.97 1.24 -1.15
C ILE A 94 -8.28 2.41 -0.45
N VAL A 95 -8.43 2.45 0.87
CA VAL A 95 -7.60 3.26 1.78
C VAL A 95 -6.90 2.32 2.74
N ALA A 96 -5.57 2.23 2.64
CA ALA A 96 -4.76 1.45 3.56
C ALA A 96 -4.35 2.29 4.77
N SER A 97 -4.43 1.72 5.96
CA SER A 97 -4.12 2.40 7.23
C SER A 97 -3.35 1.50 8.16
N LEU A 98 -2.54 2.08 9.03
CA LEU A 98 -1.98 1.37 10.17
C LEU A 98 -3.09 0.80 11.05
N THR A 99 -2.81 -0.29 11.74
CA THR A 99 -3.77 -0.98 12.63
C THR A 99 -4.36 -0.03 13.69
N SER A 100 -3.59 0.96 14.09
CA SER A 100 -4.02 1.95 15.08
C SER A 100 -5.07 2.94 14.57
N LEU A 101 -5.31 3.05 13.28
CA LEU A 101 -6.08 4.16 12.70
C LEU A 101 -5.62 5.53 13.23
N GLY A 102 -4.36 5.60 13.66
CA GLY A 102 -3.79 6.76 14.34
C GLY A 102 -4.10 6.86 15.84
N LEU A 103 -4.77 5.87 16.44
CA LEU A 103 -5.03 5.83 17.88
C LEU A 103 -3.83 5.24 18.66
N PRO A 104 -3.63 5.63 19.92
CA PRO A 104 -2.69 4.94 20.81
C PRO A 104 -3.10 3.46 20.98
N ALA A 105 -2.12 2.55 21.03
CA ALA A 105 -2.37 1.10 21.12
C ALA A 105 -3.34 0.67 22.23
N GLU A 106 -3.34 1.38 23.35
CA GLU A 106 -4.27 1.12 24.47
C GLU A 106 -5.73 1.49 24.15
N GLN A 107 -5.95 2.35 23.15
CA GLN A 107 -7.29 2.79 22.70
C GLN A 107 -7.80 1.96 21.52
N GLU A 108 -6.93 1.23 20.81
CA GLU A 108 -7.30 0.42 19.65
C GLU A 108 -8.35 -0.63 20.01
N LEU A 109 -8.24 -1.26 21.16
CA LEU A 109 -9.16 -2.30 21.65
C LEU A 109 -10.39 -1.72 22.37
N ASN A 110 -10.25 -0.57 23.00
CA ASN A 110 -11.29 0.07 23.82
C ASN A 110 -11.99 1.25 23.14
N GLY A 111 -11.35 1.83 22.14
CA GLY A 111 -11.84 3.01 21.40
C GLY A 111 -12.86 2.66 20.32
N SER A 112 -13.80 1.86 20.69
CA SER A 112 -14.79 1.23 19.84
C SER A 112 -15.58 2.17 18.94
N ASP A 113 -15.84 3.35 19.38
CA ASP A 113 -16.73 4.26 18.67
C ASP A 113 -16.00 4.94 17.51
N PHE A 114 -14.77 5.41 17.72
CA PHE A 114 -14.00 6.06 16.66
C PHE A 114 -13.66 5.12 15.50
N ALA A 115 -13.19 3.91 15.78
CA ALA A 115 -12.90 2.93 14.74
C ALA A 115 -14.19 2.56 13.95
N GLY A 116 -15.29 2.36 14.67
CA GLY A 116 -16.60 2.14 14.07
C GLY A 116 -17.04 3.29 13.18
N ASP A 117 -16.90 4.52 13.65
CA ASP A 117 -17.26 5.73 12.90
C ASP A 117 -16.43 5.85 11.60
N VAL A 118 -15.13 5.54 11.64
CA VAL A 118 -14.25 5.58 10.45
C VAL A 118 -14.62 4.49 9.46
N ILE A 119 -14.86 3.26 9.94
CA ILE A 119 -15.25 2.13 9.09
C ILE A 119 -16.61 2.39 8.44
N GLU A 120 -17.60 2.84 9.20
CA GLU A 120 -18.91 3.20 8.68
C GLU A 120 -18.83 4.33 7.65
N LEU A 121 -17.97 5.31 7.89
CA LEU A 121 -17.73 6.41 6.96
C LEU A 121 -17.14 5.93 5.64
N ALA A 122 -16.17 5.01 5.68
CA ALA A 122 -15.59 4.40 4.49
C ALA A 122 -16.63 3.59 3.71
N GLU A 123 -17.40 2.75 4.39
CA GLU A 123 -18.46 1.93 3.81
C GLU A 123 -19.54 2.77 3.12
N LYS A 124 -20.04 3.83 3.75
CA LYS A 124 -21.00 4.78 3.17
C LYS A 124 -20.52 5.46 1.88
N ASN A 125 -19.22 5.47 1.66
CA ASN A 125 -18.60 6.08 0.48
C ASN A 125 -18.08 5.05 -0.54
N ASP A 126 -18.41 3.77 -0.40
CA ASP A 126 -17.93 2.67 -1.24
C ASP A 126 -16.38 2.56 -1.27
N VAL A 127 -15.74 2.95 -0.16
CA VAL A 127 -14.29 2.85 0.04
C VAL A 127 -14.02 1.71 1.02
N LYS A 128 -13.15 0.81 0.65
CA LYS A 128 -12.70 -0.30 1.50
C LYS A 128 -11.54 0.18 2.37
N LEU A 129 -11.75 0.17 3.68
CA LEU A 129 -10.69 0.43 4.64
C LEU A 129 -9.91 -0.86 4.88
N CYS A 130 -8.60 -0.82 4.59
CA CYS A 130 -7.69 -1.94 4.82
C CYS A 130 -6.78 -1.62 6.00
N LEU A 131 -6.73 -2.51 6.98
CA LEU A 131 -5.72 -2.42 8.03
C LEU A 131 -4.46 -3.17 7.61
N GLU A 132 -3.35 -2.47 7.71
CA GLU A 132 -2.04 -3.03 7.42
C GLU A 132 -1.60 -4.01 8.50
N THR A 133 -0.80 -4.98 8.11
CA THR A 133 -0.21 -5.99 9.00
C THR A 133 0.47 -5.34 10.20
N GLY A 134 -0.08 -5.62 11.37
CA GLY A 134 0.43 -5.30 12.69
C GLY A 134 0.33 -6.56 13.55
N ARG A 135 0.01 -6.42 14.84
CA ARG A 135 -0.16 -7.58 15.72
C ARG A 135 -1.39 -8.42 15.31
N LEU A 136 -1.14 -9.69 14.92
CA LEU A 136 -2.18 -10.59 14.40
C LEU A 136 -3.42 -10.71 15.29
N PRO A 137 -3.30 -10.91 16.63
CA PRO A 137 -4.49 -10.99 17.49
C PRO A 137 -5.37 -9.74 17.48
N ILE A 138 -4.76 -8.54 17.31
CA ILE A 138 -5.51 -7.28 17.23
C ILE A 138 -6.29 -7.21 15.92
N LEU A 139 -5.66 -7.57 14.81
CA LEU A 139 -6.30 -7.60 13.50
C LEU A 139 -7.51 -8.53 13.49
N LEU A 140 -7.34 -9.74 14.05
CA LEU A 140 -8.43 -10.72 14.12
C LEU A 140 -9.58 -10.23 15.01
N ALA A 141 -9.30 -9.67 16.18
CA ALA A 141 -10.31 -9.12 17.07
C ALA A 141 -11.10 -7.96 16.44
N LEU A 142 -10.43 -7.11 15.65
CA LEU A 142 -11.10 -6.05 14.90
C LEU A 142 -11.97 -6.59 13.78
N ALA A 143 -11.53 -7.65 13.08
CA ALA A 143 -12.31 -8.26 12.01
C ALA A 143 -13.52 -9.06 12.51
N GLU A 144 -13.46 -9.64 13.70
CA GLU A 144 -14.63 -10.25 14.35
C GLU A 144 -15.71 -9.21 14.64
N ARG A 145 -15.28 -8.00 14.94
CA ARG A 145 -16.20 -6.91 15.30
C ARG A 145 -16.74 -6.15 14.08
N PHE A 146 -15.94 -6.01 13.02
CA PHE A 146 -16.26 -5.21 11.85
C PHE A 146 -16.18 -6.07 10.57
N GLU A 147 -17.33 -6.50 10.07
CA GLU A 147 -17.40 -7.35 8.86
C GLU A 147 -16.91 -6.65 7.59
N SER A 148 -17.05 -5.32 7.51
CA SER A 148 -16.62 -4.51 6.37
C SER A 148 -15.14 -4.14 6.38
N LEU A 149 -14.38 -4.60 7.39
CA LEU A 149 -12.95 -4.37 7.49
C LEU A 149 -12.16 -5.33 6.57
N TRP A 150 -11.19 -4.79 5.85
CA TRP A 150 -10.30 -5.53 4.98
C TRP A 150 -8.86 -5.46 5.49
N TYR A 151 -7.98 -6.26 4.90
CA TYR A 151 -6.56 -6.27 5.26
C TYR A 151 -5.68 -5.78 4.12
N CYS A 152 -4.62 -5.08 4.51
CA CYS A 152 -3.41 -4.85 3.75
C CYS A 152 -2.32 -5.75 4.34
N LEU A 153 -2.01 -6.86 3.67
CA LEU A 153 -0.95 -7.74 4.10
C LEU A 153 0.39 -7.15 3.66
N ASP A 154 1.22 -6.76 4.62
CA ASP A 154 2.58 -6.30 4.37
C ASP A 154 3.56 -7.46 4.56
N THR A 155 4.27 -7.80 3.49
CA THR A 155 5.19 -8.94 3.50
C THR A 155 6.43 -8.70 4.36
N GLY A 156 6.87 -7.44 4.50
CA GLY A 156 7.98 -7.09 5.37
C GLY A 156 7.61 -7.18 6.86
N HIS A 157 6.46 -6.61 7.22
CA HIS A 157 6.00 -6.63 8.61
C HIS A 157 5.79 -8.04 9.17
N THR A 158 5.31 -8.98 8.33
CA THR A 158 5.14 -10.38 8.75
C THR A 158 6.44 -11.09 9.10
N HIS A 159 7.58 -10.64 8.56
CA HIS A 159 8.90 -11.17 8.90
C HIS A 159 9.53 -10.52 10.13
N LEU A 160 8.94 -9.45 10.66
CA LEU A 160 9.41 -8.77 11.87
C LEU A 160 8.72 -9.26 13.14
N ASP A 161 7.61 -9.99 13.00
CA ASP A 161 6.92 -10.58 14.14
C ASP A 161 7.67 -11.83 14.63
N ASN A 162 7.96 -11.88 15.93
CA ASN A 162 8.59 -13.01 16.57
C ASN A 162 7.59 -13.99 17.24
N GLU A 163 6.31 -13.63 17.29
CA GLU A 163 5.25 -14.42 17.93
C GLU A 163 4.50 -15.31 16.92
N HIS A 164 4.36 -14.80 15.66
CA HIS A 164 3.63 -15.49 14.58
C HIS A 164 4.49 -15.59 13.33
N SER A 165 4.35 -16.69 12.62
CA SER A 165 5.05 -16.93 11.36
C SER A 165 4.39 -16.20 10.18
N PHE A 166 5.14 -15.99 9.12
CA PHE A 166 4.62 -15.50 7.85
C PHE A 166 3.38 -16.28 7.37
N LYS A 167 3.43 -17.62 7.49
CA LYS A 167 2.32 -18.48 7.06
C LYS A 167 1.06 -18.27 7.88
N GLU A 168 1.18 -18.12 9.20
CA GLU A 168 0.03 -17.83 10.06
C GLU A 168 -0.63 -16.52 9.66
N TYR A 169 0.15 -15.47 9.39
CA TYR A 169 -0.42 -14.23 8.86
C TYR A 169 -1.16 -14.42 7.54
N VAL A 170 -0.54 -15.14 6.61
CA VAL A 170 -1.15 -15.38 5.28
C VAL A 170 -2.44 -16.17 5.42
N ASP A 171 -2.44 -17.25 6.19
CA ASP A 171 -3.61 -18.12 6.36
C ASP A 171 -4.79 -17.40 7.00
N GLU A 172 -4.53 -16.61 8.03
CA GLU A 172 -5.57 -15.91 8.78
C GLU A 172 -6.10 -14.66 8.03
N LEU A 173 -5.24 -13.94 7.33
CA LEU A 173 -5.63 -12.67 6.71
C LEU A 173 -6.09 -12.79 5.26
N ALA A 174 -5.66 -13.82 4.51
CA ALA A 174 -5.96 -13.96 3.09
C ALA A 174 -7.45 -13.89 2.72
N PRO A 175 -8.40 -14.42 3.51
CA PRO A 175 -9.83 -14.35 3.18
C PRO A 175 -10.36 -12.92 3.00
N ARG A 176 -9.74 -11.95 3.68
CA ARG A 176 -10.11 -10.53 3.64
C ARG A 176 -8.99 -9.63 3.11
N THR A 177 -7.94 -10.21 2.54
CA THR A 177 -6.85 -9.42 1.92
C THR A 177 -7.25 -8.95 0.53
N ILE A 178 -7.26 -7.64 0.31
CA ILE A 178 -7.48 -7.00 -1.00
C ILE A 178 -6.35 -6.04 -1.37
N HIS A 179 -5.43 -5.82 -0.45
CA HIS A 179 -4.23 -5.04 -0.68
C HIS A 179 -3.01 -5.76 -0.10
N VAL A 180 -1.88 -5.66 -0.76
CA VAL A 180 -0.62 -6.28 -0.32
C VAL A 180 0.50 -5.28 -0.51
N HIS A 181 1.26 -4.99 0.54
CA HIS A 181 2.55 -4.31 0.40
C HIS A 181 3.61 -5.35 0.06
N LEU A 182 4.18 -5.21 -1.12
CA LEU A 182 5.24 -6.06 -1.65
C LEU A 182 6.56 -5.40 -1.30
N THR A 183 7.09 -5.76 -0.16
CA THR A 183 8.34 -5.27 0.39
C THR A 183 9.16 -6.40 0.95
N ASP A 184 10.45 -6.21 1.10
CA ASP A 184 11.37 -7.19 1.66
C ASP A 184 12.18 -6.56 2.81
N ASN A 185 12.76 -7.37 3.66
CA ASN A 185 13.68 -6.93 4.71
C ASN A 185 14.53 -8.09 5.20
N TYR A 186 15.49 -7.80 6.09
CA TYR A 186 16.39 -8.80 6.66
C TYR A 186 15.88 -9.44 7.96
N GLY A 187 14.60 -9.20 8.34
CA GLY A 187 14.02 -9.71 9.57
C GLY A 187 14.50 -9.03 10.86
N GLN A 188 15.08 -7.85 10.76
CA GLN A 188 15.60 -7.08 11.91
C GLN A 188 14.91 -5.72 12.07
N MET A 189 14.61 -5.08 10.97
CA MET A 189 13.95 -3.78 10.92
C MET A 189 13.14 -3.66 9.64
N ASP A 190 12.26 -2.67 9.61
CA ASP A 190 11.41 -2.39 8.46
C ASP A 190 12.20 -1.60 7.40
N ASP A 191 12.98 -2.36 6.62
CA ASP A 191 13.94 -1.81 5.66
C ASP A 191 13.28 -1.33 4.36
N HIS A 192 12.06 -1.82 4.06
CA HIS A 192 11.37 -1.58 2.78
C HIS A 192 12.25 -1.87 1.55
N GLU A 193 12.98 -2.97 1.58
CA GLU A 193 13.82 -3.39 0.46
C GLU A 193 12.96 -3.87 -0.73
N PRO A 194 13.44 -3.70 -1.96
CA PRO A 194 12.74 -4.22 -3.13
C PRO A 194 12.59 -5.74 -3.06
N PRO A 195 11.43 -6.29 -3.41
CA PRO A 195 11.19 -7.73 -3.44
C PRO A 195 12.30 -8.49 -4.17
N GLY A 196 12.86 -9.47 -3.48
CA GLY A 196 13.87 -10.38 -4.03
C GLY A 196 15.28 -9.82 -4.25
N LEU A 197 15.54 -8.55 -3.89
CA LEU A 197 16.87 -7.95 -4.11
C LEU A 197 17.94 -8.61 -3.26
N HIS A 198 17.67 -8.82 -2.00
CA HIS A 198 18.64 -9.36 -1.03
C HIS A 198 18.25 -10.74 -0.48
N GLY A 199 17.06 -11.24 -0.83
CA GLY A 199 16.62 -12.57 -0.42
C GLY A 199 16.29 -12.68 1.07
N GLY A 200 15.84 -11.60 1.71
CA GLY A 200 15.36 -11.62 3.09
C GLY A 200 14.13 -12.51 3.22
N THR A 201 13.13 -12.28 2.40
CA THR A 201 11.94 -13.15 2.31
C THR A 201 12.24 -14.38 1.45
N PRO A 202 12.15 -15.61 2.00
CA PRO A 202 12.40 -16.82 1.24
C PRO A 202 11.47 -16.96 0.04
N ARG A 203 12.00 -17.48 -1.08
CA ARG A 203 11.19 -17.69 -2.29
C ARG A 203 9.91 -18.49 -2.03
N GLN A 204 10.00 -19.49 -1.18
CA GLN A 204 8.86 -20.34 -0.81
C GLN A 204 7.71 -19.57 -0.14
N ASP A 205 8.00 -18.47 0.53
CA ASP A 205 7.01 -17.63 1.18
C ASP A 205 6.28 -16.75 0.16
N TRP A 206 7.00 -16.24 -0.84
CA TRP A 206 6.38 -15.58 -2.00
C TRP A 206 5.46 -16.52 -2.79
N ASP A 207 5.89 -17.76 -3.04
CA ASP A 207 5.08 -18.78 -3.71
C ASP A 207 3.85 -19.14 -2.86
N TYR A 208 4.03 -19.23 -1.54
CA TYR A 208 2.96 -19.53 -0.60
C TYR A 208 1.89 -18.44 -0.59
N LEU A 209 2.30 -17.19 -0.43
CA LEU A 209 1.40 -16.03 -0.47
C LEU A 209 0.55 -16.03 -1.74
N LEU A 210 1.21 -16.17 -2.89
CA LEU A 210 0.52 -16.18 -4.18
C LEU A 210 -0.46 -17.35 -4.29
N GLY A 211 -0.08 -18.54 -3.81
CA GLY A 211 -0.92 -19.73 -3.78
C GLY A 211 -2.17 -19.52 -2.96
N VAL A 212 -2.03 -19.09 -1.71
CA VAL A 212 -3.15 -18.90 -0.78
C VAL A 212 -4.08 -17.76 -1.24
N LEU A 213 -3.54 -16.61 -1.67
CA LEU A 213 -4.36 -15.54 -2.25
C LEU A 213 -5.16 -16.03 -3.48
N GLY A 214 -4.61 -16.99 -4.23
CA GLY A 214 -5.25 -17.59 -5.40
C GLY A 214 -6.47 -18.44 -5.08
N GLU A 215 -6.65 -18.89 -3.85
CA GLU A 215 -7.79 -19.67 -3.40
C GLU A 215 -9.05 -18.83 -3.18
N TYR A 216 -8.88 -17.51 -3.03
CA TYR A 216 -9.95 -16.56 -2.81
C TYR A 216 -10.27 -15.77 -4.09
N ASP A 217 -11.55 -15.44 -4.30
CA ASP A 217 -12.01 -14.66 -5.47
C ASP A 217 -11.93 -13.15 -5.21
N ASN A 218 -10.93 -12.73 -4.45
CA ASN A 218 -10.66 -11.33 -4.19
C ASN A 218 -9.87 -10.71 -5.36
N GLU A 219 -10.26 -9.49 -5.75
CA GLU A 219 -9.39 -8.65 -6.57
C GLU A 219 -8.36 -8.00 -5.65
N VAL A 220 -7.09 -8.33 -5.85
CA VAL A 220 -5.99 -7.86 -4.99
C VAL A 220 -5.21 -6.75 -5.69
N VAL A 221 -4.81 -5.72 -4.95
CA VAL A 221 -3.88 -4.70 -5.42
C VAL A 221 -2.55 -4.90 -4.69
N GLY A 222 -1.47 -5.18 -5.44
CA GLY A 222 -0.11 -5.27 -4.93
C GLY A 222 0.62 -3.94 -5.07
N SER A 223 1.12 -3.38 -3.99
CA SER A 223 1.93 -2.17 -3.98
C SER A 223 3.40 -2.50 -3.80
N LEU A 224 4.24 -2.02 -4.71
CA LEU A 224 5.69 -1.98 -4.46
C LEU A 224 5.96 -0.84 -3.47
N GLU A 225 6.11 -1.19 -2.21
CA GLU A 225 6.43 -0.24 -1.15
C GLU A 225 7.92 -0.35 -0.81
N MET A 226 8.72 0.52 -1.42
CA MET A 226 10.17 0.47 -1.31
C MET A 226 10.69 1.71 -0.59
N CYS A 227 11.85 1.57 0.08
CA CYS A 227 12.42 2.63 0.87
C CYS A 227 12.65 3.93 0.07
N PRO A 228 12.66 5.08 0.78
CA PRO A 228 12.91 6.38 0.18
C PRO A 228 14.23 6.45 -0.60
N CYS A 229 14.28 7.32 -1.59
CA CYS A 229 15.46 7.52 -2.45
C CYS A 229 15.85 6.34 -3.34
N MET A 230 14.99 5.32 -3.46
CA MET A 230 15.28 4.22 -4.36
C MET A 230 15.41 4.71 -5.81
N PRO A 231 16.49 4.33 -6.51
CA PRO A 231 16.58 4.59 -7.94
C PRO A 231 15.42 3.91 -8.68
N SER A 232 14.92 4.54 -9.73
CA SER A 232 13.80 3.98 -10.52
C SER A 232 14.11 2.59 -11.12
N VAL A 233 15.39 2.26 -11.28
CA VAL A 233 15.84 0.93 -11.70
C VAL A 233 15.40 -0.18 -10.72
N MET A 234 15.20 0.15 -9.44
CA MET A 234 14.77 -0.81 -8.43
C MET A 234 13.32 -1.26 -8.65
N ILE A 235 12.45 -0.38 -9.16
CA ILE A 235 11.08 -0.77 -9.59
C ILE A 235 11.18 -1.84 -10.68
N ARG A 236 12.13 -1.69 -11.61
CA ARG A 236 12.36 -2.69 -12.65
C ARG A 236 12.88 -4.01 -12.08
N GLN A 237 13.83 -3.98 -11.16
CA GLN A 237 14.37 -5.19 -10.52
C GLN A 237 13.31 -5.93 -9.71
N ALA A 238 12.51 -5.22 -8.91
CA ALA A 238 11.36 -5.80 -8.21
C ALA A 238 10.36 -6.43 -9.21
N SER A 239 10.09 -5.75 -10.32
CA SER A 239 9.23 -6.27 -11.40
C SER A 239 9.82 -7.54 -12.04
N GLU A 240 11.11 -7.56 -12.34
CA GLU A 240 11.81 -8.74 -12.88
C GLU A 240 11.73 -9.91 -11.90
N PHE A 241 11.93 -9.67 -10.61
CA PHE A 241 11.77 -10.71 -9.60
C PHE A 241 10.34 -11.25 -9.58
N LEU A 242 9.34 -10.42 -9.38
CA LEU A 242 7.95 -10.86 -9.25
C LEU A 242 7.46 -11.54 -10.54
N PHE A 243 7.69 -10.97 -11.71
CA PHE A 243 7.07 -11.42 -12.95
C PHE A 243 7.90 -12.39 -13.76
N ASP A 244 9.22 -12.27 -13.75
CA ASP A 244 10.10 -13.13 -14.53
C ASP A 244 10.64 -14.32 -13.73
N VAL A 245 10.90 -14.13 -12.43
CA VAL A 245 11.39 -15.19 -11.55
C VAL A 245 10.25 -15.94 -10.89
N MET A 246 9.36 -15.20 -10.18
CA MET A 246 8.25 -15.77 -9.41
C MET A 246 7.01 -16.08 -10.24
N LYS A 247 6.93 -15.58 -11.48
CA LYS A 247 5.78 -15.78 -12.39
C LYS A 247 4.45 -15.26 -11.88
N TRP A 248 4.47 -14.19 -11.10
CA TRP A 248 3.24 -13.55 -10.64
C TRP A 248 2.38 -13.08 -11.82
N PRO A 249 1.03 -13.15 -11.74
CA PRO A 249 0.14 -12.86 -12.85
C PRO A 249 0.00 -11.36 -13.13
N ASN A 250 -0.54 -11.05 -14.30
CA ASN A 250 -1.00 -9.71 -14.68
C ASN A 250 0.10 -8.64 -14.67
N ARG A 251 1.31 -9.00 -15.12
CA ARG A 251 2.43 -8.05 -15.23
C ARG A 251 2.00 -6.72 -15.85
N PRO A 252 2.34 -5.57 -15.25
CA PRO A 252 2.14 -4.27 -15.87
C PRO A 252 2.82 -4.17 -17.23
N VAL A 253 2.15 -3.56 -18.19
CA VAL A 253 2.67 -3.41 -19.55
C VAL A 253 3.15 -1.98 -19.74
N LYS A 254 4.44 -1.82 -20.00
CA LYS A 254 5.06 -0.55 -20.31
C LYS A 254 4.39 0.10 -21.53
N GLN A 255 4.07 1.39 -21.42
CA GLN A 255 3.47 2.15 -22.51
C GLN A 255 4.44 2.27 -23.69
N PRO A 256 3.98 2.04 -24.94
CA PRO A 256 4.82 2.23 -26.13
C PRO A 256 5.36 3.67 -26.19
N GLY A 257 6.66 3.82 -26.42
CA GLY A 257 7.32 5.13 -26.53
C GLY A 257 7.69 5.79 -25.20
N SER A 258 7.40 5.15 -24.06
CA SER A 258 7.96 5.61 -22.79
C SER A 258 9.49 5.42 -22.82
N ALA A 259 10.23 6.53 -22.75
CA ALA A 259 11.67 6.48 -22.61
C ALA A 259 12.04 5.75 -21.30
N ASP A 260 13.14 5.00 -21.31
CA ASP A 260 13.79 4.58 -20.07
C ASP A 260 14.37 5.83 -19.41
N VAL A 261 13.50 6.61 -18.77
CA VAL A 261 13.94 7.77 -18.03
C VAL A 261 14.57 7.23 -16.76
N ASN A 262 15.88 7.02 -16.82
CA ASN A 262 16.68 6.74 -15.65
C ASN A 262 16.75 8.04 -14.85
N TYR A 263 15.80 8.25 -13.96
CA TYR A 263 15.92 9.28 -12.93
C TYR A 263 16.97 8.78 -11.93
N TYR A 264 18.27 8.96 -12.28
CA TYR A 264 19.33 8.89 -11.29
C TYR A 264 19.31 10.23 -10.55
N PRO A 265 19.27 10.22 -9.21
CA PRO A 265 19.77 11.37 -8.47
C PRO A 265 21.26 11.50 -8.81
N MET A 266 21.68 12.54 -9.53
CA MET A 266 23.06 12.97 -9.49
C MET A 266 23.25 13.77 -8.21
#